data_67956becb206cee2fedc7f843ba17a17
#
_entry.id   67956becb206cee2fedc7f843ba17a17
#
_cell.length_a   1.000
_cell.length_b   1.000
_cell.length_c   1.000
_cell.angle_alpha   90.00
_cell.angle_beta   90.00
_cell.angle_gamma   90.00
#
_symmetry.space_group_name_H-M   'P 1'
#
loop_
_entity.id
_entity.type
_entity.pdbx_description
1 polymer ?
#
loop_
_entity_poly.entity_id
_entity_poly.type
_entity_poly.pdbx_seq_one_letter_code
_entity_poly.pdbx_strand_id
1 'polypeptide(L)'
;EQYFYDINQFGRVPGNDTDYSDMLTLLEEKISLFEEVIQLTTFADPYYKKPIDLYRVGSLQTRFGEIEQVTQKEYLNIQLSPLAKPTLKRAVYIDSSKGFRVYPNIRRKLYLHYVKRPVNPAWGYVIVGEHALYEPGTSRNFELHASEENNLVIKILALAGISIKDPSVYQMATAEDNKNIQQEKQ
;
A
#
# COMPACT_ATOMS: atom_id res chain seq x y z
N GLU A 1 -1.34 7.65 -2.57
CA GLU A 1 0.06 7.32 -2.96
C GLU A 1 1.07 8.12 -2.14
N GLN A 2 0.89 9.43 -1.94
CA GLN A 2 1.80 10.26 -1.14
C GLN A 2 1.92 9.76 0.30
N TYR A 3 0.83 9.34 0.93
CA TYR A 3 0.81 8.77 2.27
C TYR A 3 1.76 7.56 2.43
N PHE A 4 1.70 6.60 1.49
CA PHE A 4 2.61 5.44 1.50
C PHE A 4 4.06 5.82 1.23
N TYR A 5 4.29 6.86 0.44
CA TYR A 5 5.62 7.39 0.19
C TYR A 5 6.20 8.04 1.44
N ASP A 6 5.41 8.89 2.11
CA ASP A 6 5.81 9.58 3.34
C ASP A 6 6.16 8.55 4.44
N ILE A 7 5.32 7.54 4.67
CA ILE A 7 5.60 6.47 5.64
C ILE A 7 6.92 5.77 5.35
N ASN A 8 7.25 5.47 4.10
CA ASN A 8 8.50 4.80 3.75
C ASN A 8 9.75 5.70 3.91
N GLN A 9 9.59 7.02 3.97
CA GLN A 9 10.73 7.95 4.14
C GLN A 9 11.09 8.20 5.61
N PHE A 10 10.19 8.02 6.55
CA PHE A 10 10.46 8.21 7.98
C PHE A 10 11.52 7.25 8.57
N GLY A 11 11.82 6.14 7.90
CA GLY A 11 12.75 5.12 8.37
C GLY A 11 14.24 5.50 8.41
N ARG A 12 14.62 6.80 8.34
CA ARG A 12 16.04 7.23 8.28
C ARG A 12 16.40 8.40 9.17
N VAL A 13 15.78 8.56 10.33
CA VAL A 13 16.25 9.55 11.29
C VAL A 13 17.38 8.90 12.12
N PRO A 14 18.61 9.44 12.15
CA PRO A 14 19.64 8.98 13.07
C PRO A 14 19.25 9.45 14.48
N GLY A 15 18.65 8.57 15.25
CA GLY A 15 18.18 8.77 16.61
C GLY A 15 18.52 7.56 17.48
N ASN A 16 18.21 7.65 18.74
CA ASN A 16 18.40 6.62 19.75
C ASN A 16 17.64 5.33 19.36
N ASP A 17 18.23 4.15 19.55
CA ASP A 17 17.66 2.85 19.12
C ASP A 17 16.25 2.58 19.64
N THR A 18 15.87 3.12 20.78
CA THR A 18 14.52 3.00 21.37
C THR A 18 13.46 3.79 20.59
N ASP A 19 13.76 5.03 20.22
CA ASP A 19 12.83 5.89 19.47
C ASP A 19 12.60 5.34 18.05
N TYR A 20 13.64 4.73 17.47
CA TYR A 20 13.54 4.07 16.17
C TYR A 20 12.65 2.83 16.20
N SER A 21 12.75 2.02 17.25
CA SER A 21 11.90 0.83 17.44
C SER A 21 10.42 1.21 17.56
N ASP A 22 10.10 2.23 18.35
CA ASP A 22 8.73 2.70 18.55
C ASP A 22 8.14 3.28 17.25
N MET A 23 8.96 4.02 16.48
CA MET A 23 8.56 4.55 15.19
C MET A 23 8.25 3.44 14.18
N LEU A 24 9.08 2.40 14.11
CA LEU A 24 8.81 1.25 13.23
C LEU A 24 7.52 0.55 13.59
N THR A 25 7.24 0.35 14.88
CA THR A 25 6.01 -0.26 15.35
C THR A 25 4.78 0.56 14.95
N LEU A 26 4.84 1.90 15.10
CA LEU A 26 3.77 2.80 14.66
C LEU A 26 3.57 2.77 13.14
N LEU A 27 4.64 2.66 12.37
CA LEU A 27 4.57 2.53 10.91
C LEU A 27 3.95 1.20 10.49
N GLU A 28 4.33 0.11 11.13
CA GLU A 28 3.74 -1.22 10.91
C GLU A 28 2.25 -1.21 11.27
N GLU A 29 1.85 -0.57 12.38
CA GLU A 29 0.45 -0.42 12.75
C GLU A 29 -0.35 0.36 11.71
N LYS A 30 0.18 1.46 11.18
CA LYS A 30 -0.46 2.24 10.11
C LYS A 30 -0.57 1.47 8.79
N ILE A 31 0.42 0.65 8.45
CA ILE A 31 0.42 -0.16 7.22
C ILE A 31 -0.49 -1.38 7.38
N SER A 32 -0.58 -1.97 8.56
CA SER A 32 -1.37 -3.18 8.83
C SER A 32 -2.84 -3.06 8.42
N LEU A 33 -3.41 -1.84 8.45
CA LEU A 33 -4.77 -1.58 7.95
C LEU A 33 -4.96 -1.91 6.47
N PHE A 34 -3.87 -1.91 5.71
CA PHE A 34 -3.87 -2.16 4.27
C PHE A 34 -3.31 -3.53 3.90
N GLU A 35 -2.81 -4.27 4.89
CA GLU A 35 -2.30 -5.62 4.65
C GLU A 35 -3.45 -6.60 4.54
N GLU A 36 -3.42 -7.39 3.49
CA GLU A 36 -4.43 -8.40 3.20
C GLU A 36 -3.79 -9.69 2.72
N VAL A 37 -4.43 -10.80 3.07
CA VAL A 37 -4.02 -12.13 2.64
C VAL A 37 -5.14 -12.74 1.83
N ILE A 38 -4.87 -12.99 0.56
CA ILE A 38 -5.84 -13.64 -0.32
C ILE A 38 -5.31 -14.95 -0.89
N GLN A 39 -6.21 -15.87 -1.17
CA GLN A 39 -5.90 -17.05 -1.94
C GLN A 39 -6.07 -16.75 -3.43
N LEU A 40 -4.98 -16.84 -4.18
CA LEU A 40 -5.01 -16.73 -5.62
C LEU A 40 -5.61 -18.00 -6.23
N THR A 41 -6.82 -17.90 -6.75
CA THR A 41 -7.55 -19.00 -7.37
C THR A 41 -7.65 -18.89 -8.88
N THR A 42 -7.56 -17.68 -9.41
CA THR A 42 -7.75 -17.39 -10.82
C THR A 42 -6.42 -17.60 -11.56
N PHE A 43 -6.35 -18.72 -12.27
CA PHE A 43 -5.20 -19.07 -13.08
C PHE A 43 -5.57 -18.91 -14.57
N ALA A 44 -4.91 -17.96 -15.23
CA ALA A 44 -4.92 -17.82 -16.67
C ALA A 44 -3.58 -18.34 -17.19
N ASP A 45 -3.48 -19.64 -17.49
CA ASP A 45 -2.24 -20.35 -17.82
C ASP A 45 -1.30 -19.51 -18.72
N PRO A 46 -0.05 -19.30 -18.33
CA PRO A 46 0.67 -19.79 -17.15
C PRO A 46 0.72 -18.80 -15.94
N TYR A 47 -0.21 -17.86 -15.85
CA TYR A 47 -0.17 -16.75 -14.89
C TYR A 47 -1.27 -16.83 -13.85
N TYR A 48 -0.94 -16.49 -12.62
CA TYR A 48 -1.91 -16.15 -11.58
C TYR A 48 -2.28 -14.69 -11.68
N LYS A 49 -3.58 -14.40 -11.71
CA LYS A 49 -4.10 -13.04 -11.85
C LYS A 49 -3.84 -12.25 -10.57
N LYS A 50 -3.35 -11.02 -10.72
CA LYS A 50 -3.19 -10.07 -9.62
C LYS A 50 -4.54 -9.52 -9.16
N PRO A 51 -4.72 -9.24 -7.85
CA PRO A 51 -5.85 -8.45 -7.37
C PRO A 51 -5.89 -7.08 -8.02
N ILE A 52 -7.09 -6.54 -8.20
CA ILE A 52 -7.28 -5.22 -8.83
C ILE A 52 -6.79 -4.11 -7.90
N ASP A 53 -6.93 -4.31 -6.61
CA ASP A 53 -6.56 -3.41 -5.52
C ASP A 53 -5.10 -3.54 -5.06
N LEU A 54 -4.30 -4.38 -5.73
CA LEU A 54 -2.90 -4.57 -5.41
C LEU A 54 -2.12 -3.25 -5.52
N TYR A 55 -1.54 -2.81 -4.40
CA TYR A 55 -0.56 -1.73 -4.36
C TYR A 55 0.87 -2.26 -4.36
N ARG A 56 1.21 -3.12 -3.40
CA ARG A 56 2.54 -3.70 -3.25
C ARG A 56 2.44 -5.17 -2.85
N VAL A 57 3.27 -5.99 -3.48
CA VAL A 57 3.43 -7.40 -3.11
C VAL A 57 4.28 -7.47 -1.84
N GLY A 58 3.79 -8.15 -0.83
CA GLY A 58 4.54 -8.54 0.35
C GLY A 58 5.25 -9.87 0.11
N SER A 59 4.53 -10.98 0.29
CA SER A 59 5.06 -12.32 0.05
C SER A 59 4.06 -13.22 -0.67
N LEU A 60 4.59 -14.13 -1.45
CA LEU A 60 3.80 -15.18 -2.10
C LEU A 60 4.15 -16.53 -1.44
N GLN A 61 3.13 -17.26 -1.00
CA GLN A 61 3.33 -18.47 -0.23
C GLN A 61 2.57 -19.68 -0.81
N THR A 62 3.18 -20.85 -0.65
CA THR A 62 2.54 -22.15 -0.85
C THR A 62 2.45 -22.87 0.49
N ARG A 63 1.80 -24.04 0.49
CA ARG A 63 1.84 -24.93 1.66
C ARG A 63 3.25 -25.40 2.06
N PHE A 64 4.25 -25.21 1.22
CA PHE A 64 5.64 -25.61 1.45
C PHE A 64 6.52 -24.47 1.98
N GLY A 65 6.01 -23.24 1.98
CA GLY A 65 6.71 -22.05 2.41
C GLY A 65 6.59 -20.91 1.41
N GLU A 66 7.38 -19.91 1.64
CA GLU A 66 7.48 -18.71 0.81
C GLU A 66 8.12 -19.03 -0.54
N ILE A 67 7.67 -18.32 -1.57
CA ILE A 67 8.17 -18.40 -2.94
C ILE A 67 9.04 -17.17 -3.18
N GLU A 68 10.28 -17.40 -3.58
CA GLU A 68 11.24 -16.33 -3.84
C GLU A 68 10.91 -15.59 -5.14
N GLN A 69 10.93 -14.25 -5.10
CA GLN A 69 10.81 -13.44 -6.30
C GLN A 69 12.14 -13.39 -7.03
N VAL A 70 12.10 -13.67 -8.33
CA VAL A 70 13.29 -13.62 -9.20
C VAL A 70 12.99 -12.82 -10.47
N THR A 71 14.02 -12.21 -11.01
CA THR A 71 13.93 -11.59 -12.32
C THR A 71 13.99 -12.64 -13.44
N GLN A 72 13.52 -12.27 -14.63
CA GLN A 72 13.62 -13.17 -15.80
C GLN A 72 15.05 -13.64 -16.10
N LYS A 73 16.03 -12.76 -15.87
CA LYS A 73 17.46 -13.07 -16.09
C LYS A 73 17.98 -14.07 -15.05
N GLU A 74 17.65 -13.87 -13.79
CA GLU A 74 18.01 -14.78 -12.70
C GLU A 74 17.37 -16.15 -12.90
N TYR A 75 16.10 -16.20 -13.29
CA TYR A 75 15.43 -17.45 -13.59
C TYR A 75 16.14 -18.27 -14.66
N LEU A 76 16.59 -17.62 -15.77
CA LEU A 76 17.36 -18.30 -16.81
C LEU A 76 18.67 -18.89 -16.26
N ASN A 77 19.37 -18.16 -15.43
CA ASN A 77 20.61 -18.65 -14.80
C ASN A 77 20.36 -19.81 -13.84
N ILE A 78 19.29 -19.71 -13.01
CA ILE A 78 18.89 -20.76 -12.06
C ILE A 78 18.47 -22.03 -12.82
N GLN A 79 17.79 -21.89 -13.94
CA GLN A 79 17.34 -23.02 -14.76
C GLN A 79 18.49 -23.82 -15.36
N LEU A 80 19.63 -23.18 -15.67
CA LEU A 80 20.82 -23.82 -16.22
C LEU A 80 21.59 -24.63 -15.15
N SER A 81 21.38 -24.34 -13.87
CA SER A 81 22.06 -25.02 -12.78
C SER A 81 21.29 -26.27 -12.33
N PRO A 82 21.88 -27.47 -12.37
CA PRO A 82 21.20 -28.70 -11.91
C PRO A 82 20.81 -28.66 -10.42
N LEU A 83 21.58 -27.96 -9.59
CA LEU A 83 21.36 -27.87 -8.14
C LEU A 83 20.37 -26.77 -7.75
N ALA A 84 20.33 -25.69 -8.50
CA ALA A 84 19.50 -24.52 -8.18
C ALA A 84 18.12 -24.56 -8.87
N LYS A 85 17.88 -25.51 -9.76
CA LYS A 85 16.62 -25.62 -10.51
C LYS A 85 15.40 -25.60 -9.58
N PRO A 86 14.37 -24.78 -9.88
CA PRO A 86 13.19 -24.69 -9.04
C PRO A 86 12.47 -26.04 -8.86
N THR A 87 12.09 -26.34 -7.62
CA THR A 87 11.32 -27.52 -7.23
C THR A 87 10.04 -27.12 -6.55
N LEU A 88 9.13 -28.07 -6.29
CA LEU A 88 7.88 -27.81 -5.57
C LEU A 88 8.07 -27.26 -4.15
N LYS A 89 9.21 -27.60 -3.50
CA LYS A 89 9.56 -27.11 -2.17
C LYS A 89 10.31 -25.76 -2.22
N ARG A 90 11.01 -25.50 -3.31
CA ARG A 90 11.77 -24.28 -3.56
C ARG A 90 11.30 -23.70 -4.88
N ALA A 91 10.10 -23.19 -4.86
CA ALA A 91 9.51 -22.53 -6.01
C ALA A 91 10.02 -21.09 -6.11
N VAL A 92 10.03 -20.55 -7.32
CA VAL A 92 10.33 -19.14 -7.59
C VAL A 92 9.23 -18.53 -8.42
N TYR A 93 9.03 -17.22 -8.32
CA TYR A 93 8.07 -16.54 -9.17
C TYR A 93 8.65 -15.32 -9.83
N ILE A 94 8.12 -15.02 -11.00
CA ILE A 94 8.42 -13.80 -11.76
C ILE A 94 7.18 -12.92 -11.73
N ASP A 95 7.37 -11.69 -11.33
CA ASP A 95 6.33 -10.67 -11.39
C ASP A 95 6.29 -10.03 -12.78
N SER A 96 5.13 -10.02 -13.42
CA SER A 96 4.91 -9.42 -14.73
C SER A 96 3.61 -8.61 -14.77
N SER A 97 3.43 -7.80 -15.81
CA SER A 97 2.18 -7.05 -16.03
C SER A 97 0.95 -7.96 -16.19
N LYS A 98 1.15 -9.17 -16.68
CA LYS A 98 0.08 -10.17 -16.89
C LYS A 98 -0.32 -10.91 -15.60
N GLY A 99 0.55 -10.91 -14.59
CA GLY A 99 0.34 -11.64 -13.34
C GLY A 99 1.62 -12.29 -12.81
N PHE A 100 1.46 -13.14 -11.82
CA PHE A 100 2.55 -13.91 -11.22
C PHE A 100 2.76 -15.21 -11.96
N ARG A 101 3.96 -15.43 -12.48
CA ARG A 101 4.34 -16.69 -13.11
C ARG A 101 5.23 -17.49 -12.19
N VAL A 102 4.75 -18.64 -11.73
CA VAL A 102 5.44 -19.49 -10.75
C VAL A 102 6.13 -20.66 -11.41
N TYR A 103 7.33 -20.97 -10.95
CA TYR A 103 8.12 -22.10 -11.42
C TYR A 103 8.53 -23.03 -10.27
N PRO A 104 8.38 -24.35 -10.42
CA PRO A 104 7.71 -25.05 -11.52
C PRO A 104 6.24 -24.65 -11.63
N ASN A 105 5.58 -24.91 -12.75
CA ASN A 105 4.16 -24.57 -12.93
C ASN A 105 3.30 -25.31 -11.89
N ILE A 106 2.93 -24.61 -10.84
CA ILE A 106 2.14 -25.13 -9.72
C ILE A 106 0.69 -24.69 -9.95
N ARG A 107 -0.18 -25.62 -10.35
CA ARG A 107 -1.64 -25.39 -10.41
C ARG A 107 -2.31 -25.62 -9.06
N ARG A 108 -1.82 -24.96 -8.01
CA ARG A 108 -2.30 -25.13 -6.63
C ARG A 108 -2.67 -23.80 -6.02
N LYS A 109 -3.27 -23.86 -4.83
CA LYS A 109 -3.59 -22.69 -4.03
C LYS A 109 -2.30 -21.96 -3.64
N LEU A 110 -2.24 -20.69 -4.01
CA LEU A 110 -1.20 -19.75 -3.59
C LEU A 110 -1.83 -18.74 -2.66
N TYR A 111 -1.11 -18.33 -1.64
CA TYR A 111 -1.51 -17.27 -0.73
C TYR A 111 -0.62 -16.06 -1.01
N LEU A 112 -1.26 -14.94 -1.29
CA LEU A 112 -0.60 -13.67 -1.52
C LEU A 112 -0.84 -12.78 -0.31
N HIS A 113 0.23 -12.39 0.37
CA HIS A 113 0.25 -11.29 1.32
C HIS A 113 0.59 -10.03 0.56
N TYR A 114 -0.22 -9.00 0.67
CA TYR A 114 -0.02 -7.78 -0.10
C TYR A 114 -0.61 -6.57 0.63
N VAL A 115 -0.13 -5.40 0.25
CA VAL A 115 -0.70 -4.13 0.66
C VAL A 115 -1.71 -3.71 -0.40
N LYS A 116 -2.96 -3.52 0.01
CA LYS A 116 -4.03 -3.07 -0.88
C LYS A 116 -4.03 -1.56 -1.07
N ARG A 117 -4.58 -1.10 -2.16
CA ARG A 117 -4.90 0.33 -2.35
C ARG A 117 -6.16 0.65 -1.55
N PRO A 118 -6.14 1.76 -0.77
CA PRO A 118 -7.36 2.21 -0.10
C PRO A 118 -8.44 2.54 -1.12
N VAL A 119 -9.68 2.34 -0.74
CA VAL A 119 -10.83 2.69 -1.56
C VAL A 119 -10.90 4.22 -1.69
N ASN A 120 -11.23 4.72 -2.88
CA ASN A 120 -11.39 6.15 -3.08
C ASN A 120 -12.55 6.68 -2.23
N PRO A 121 -12.30 7.67 -1.36
CA PRO A 121 -13.35 8.30 -0.59
C PRO A 121 -14.35 9.01 -1.51
N ALA A 122 -15.60 9.05 -1.11
CA ALA A 122 -16.64 9.75 -1.85
C ALA A 122 -17.59 10.45 -0.85
N TRP A 123 -17.82 11.72 -1.07
CA TRP A 123 -18.81 12.47 -0.32
C TRP A 123 -20.17 12.40 -1.03
N GLY A 124 -21.09 11.63 -0.46
CA GLY A 124 -22.45 11.53 -0.92
C GLY A 124 -23.30 12.68 -0.38
N TYR A 125 -24.16 13.24 -1.20
CA TYR A 125 -25.08 14.29 -0.80
C TYR A 125 -26.42 14.18 -1.50
N VAL A 126 -27.44 14.67 -0.81
CA VAL A 126 -28.80 14.84 -1.36
C VAL A 126 -29.15 16.31 -1.36
N ILE A 127 -29.73 16.78 -2.45
CA ILE A 127 -30.20 18.16 -2.56
C ILE A 127 -31.62 18.25 -2.00
N VAL A 128 -31.77 18.97 -0.89
CA VAL A 128 -33.06 19.24 -0.29
C VAL A 128 -33.32 20.76 -0.33
N GLY A 129 -34.29 21.20 -1.12
CA GLY A 129 -34.39 22.62 -1.44
C GLY A 129 -33.23 23.08 -2.30
N GLU A 130 -32.46 24.08 -1.84
CA GLU A 130 -31.28 24.61 -2.52
C GLU A 130 -29.97 24.22 -1.79
N HIS A 131 -30.06 23.32 -0.79
CA HIS A 131 -28.90 22.93 0.03
C HIS A 131 -28.50 21.49 -0.17
N ALA A 132 -27.19 21.25 -0.28
CA ALA A 132 -26.62 19.91 -0.30
C ALA A 132 -26.46 19.39 1.13
N LEU A 133 -27.19 18.34 1.49
CA LEU A 133 -27.12 17.66 2.78
C LEU A 133 -26.32 16.37 2.65
N TYR A 134 -25.50 16.06 3.65
CA TYR A 134 -24.72 14.84 3.69
C TYR A 134 -25.58 13.59 3.71
N GLU A 135 -25.28 12.62 2.86
CA GLU A 135 -25.96 11.33 2.80
C GLU A 135 -24.99 10.19 3.16
N PRO A 136 -25.18 9.55 4.33
CA PRO A 136 -24.29 8.47 4.77
C PRO A 136 -24.33 7.24 3.86
N GLY A 137 -25.46 6.94 3.23
CA GLY A 137 -25.66 5.73 2.43
C GLY A 137 -24.84 5.68 1.15
N THR A 138 -24.50 6.84 0.58
CA THR A 138 -23.69 6.96 -0.64
C THR A 138 -22.27 7.44 -0.36
N SER A 139 -21.99 7.83 0.88
CA SER A 139 -20.67 8.31 1.30
C SER A 139 -19.71 7.16 1.60
N ARG A 140 -18.44 7.36 1.28
CA ARG A 140 -17.33 6.47 1.66
C ARG A 140 -16.25 7.29 2.35
N ASN A 141 -15.91 6.89 3.57
CA ASN A 141 -14.88 7.53 4.37
C ASN A 141 -13.48 7.17 3.89
N PHE A 142 -12.49 7.91 4.38
CA PHE A 142 -11.08 7.57 4.20
C PHE A 142 -10.73 6.33 5.03
N GLU A 143 -10.03 5.39 4.42
CA GLU A 143 -9.47 4.21 5.09
C GLU A 143 -8.07 4.53 5.61
N LEU A 144 -7.96 5.46 6.57
CA LEU A 144 -6.69 5.86 7.18
C LEU A 144 -6.73 5.59 8.68
N HIS A 145 -5.54 5.45 9.28
CA HIS A 145 -5.41 5.36 10.73
C HIS A 145 -5.91 6.65 11.38
N ALA A 146 -6.53 6.54 12.57
CA ALA A 146 -7.12 7.69 13.26
C ALA A 146 -6.11 8.82 13.57
N SER A 147 -4.83 8.47 13.77
CA SER A 147 -3.77 9.48 13.98
C SER A 147 -3.55 10.42 12.79
N GLU A 148 -3.99 10.03 11.59
CA GLU A 148 -3.81 10.82 10.37
C GLU A 148 -4.93 11.84 10.12
N GLU A 149 -5.93 11.89 10.99
CA GLU A 149 -7.10 12.76 10.79
C GLU A 149 -6.71 14.24 10.71
N ASN A 150 -5.87 14.71 11.63
CA ASN A 150 -5.43 16.11 11.64
C ASN A 150 -4.61 16.46 10.38
N ASN A 151 -3.66 15.58 10.01
CA ASN A 151 -2.84 15.78 8.82
C ASN A 151 -3.68 15.80 7.55
N LEU A 152 -4.70 14.94 7.48
CA LEU A 152 -5.63 14.90 6.37
C LEU A 152 -6.42 16.21 6.25
N VAL A 153 -6.94 16.73 7.36
CA VAL A 153 -7.68 18.00 7.38
C VAL A 153 -6.81 19.15 6.89
N ILE A 154 -5.57 19.25 7.37
CA ILE A 154 -4.63 20.29 6.94
C ILE A 154 -4.36 20.20 5.44
N LYS A 155 -4.09 19.00 4.92
CA LYS A 155 -3.86 18.77 3.48
C LYS A 155 -5.09 19.11 2.62
N ILE A 156 -6.29 18.78 3.11
CA ILE A 156 -7.55 19.15 2.43
C ILE A 156 -7.72 20.67 2.39
N LEU A 157 -7.46 21.37 3.52
CA LEU A 157 -7.56 22.81 3.57
C LEU A 157 -6.55 23.50 2.65
N ALA A 158 -5.32 22.99 2.57
CA ALA A 158 -4.31 23.48 1.63
C ALA A 158 -4.79 23.36 0.18
N LEU A 159 -5.32 22.20 -0.20
CA LEU A 159 -5.85 21.97 -1.55
C LEU A 159 -7.10 22.82 -1.84
N ALA A 160 -7.98 23.01 -0.85
CA ALA A 160 -9.14 23.88 -0.95
C ALA A 160 -8.72 25.34 -1.14
N GLY A 161 -7.73 25.82 -0.39
CA GLY A 161 -7.18 27.17 -0.53
C GLY A 161 -6.66 27.47 -1.93
N ILE A 162 -5.99 26.50 -2.56
CA ILE A 162 -5.56 26.60 -3.97
C ILE A 162 -6.77 26.67 -4.89
N SER A 163 -7.75 25.82 -4.70
CA SER A 163 -8.95 25.72 -5.55
C SER A 163 -9.81 26.99 -5.54
N ILE A 164 -10.01 27.59 -4.36
CA ILE A 164 -10.77 28.84 -4.21
C ILE A 164 -9.91 30.10 -4.42
N LYS A 165 -8.61 29.93 -4.71
CA LYS A 165 -7.63 31.01 -4.90
C LYS A 165 -7.53 31.94 -3.67
N ASP A 166 -7.63 31.39 -2.48
CA ASP A 166 -7.44 32.10 -1.22
C ASP A 166 -6.02 31.83 -0.69
N PRO A 167 -5.06 32.77 -0.88
CA PRO A 167 -3.70 32.57 -0.44
C PRO A 167 -3.54 32.53 1.08
N SER A 168 -4.47 33.10 1.85
CA SER A 168 -4.39 33.11 3.31
C SER A 168 -4.63 31.70 3.88
N VAL A 169 -5.65 31.01 3.40
CA VAL A 169 -5.95 29.62 3.79
C VAL A 169 -4.81 28.66 3.39
N TYR A 170 -4.27 28.84 2.19
CA TYR A 170 -3.14 28.05 1.74
C TYR A 170 -1.89 28.25 2.61
N GLN A 171 -1.55 29.50 2.92
CA GLN A 171 -0.37 29.83 3.73
C GLN A 171 -0.50 29.30 5.16
N MET A 172 -1.67 29.44 5.78
CA MET A 172 -1.92 28.91 7.12
C MET A 172 -1.82 27.38 7.15
N ALA A 173 -2.44 26.68 6.21
CA ALA A 173 -2.39 25.24 6.13
C ALA A 173 -0.95 24.73 5.87
N THR A 174 -0.21 25.38 4.98
CA THR A 174 1.19 25.00 4.69
C THR A 174 2.12 25.27 5.87
N ALA A 175 1.89 26.34 6.63
CA ALA A 175 2.66 26.65 7.83
C ALA A 175 2.44 25.58 8.92
N GLU A 176 1.21 25.13 9.10
CA GLU A 176 0.86 24.07 10.06
C GLU A 176 1.42 22.71 9.63
N ASP A 177 1.36 22.37 8.35
CA ASP A 177 1.95 21.14 7.81
C ASP A 177 3.46 21.11 8.05
N ASN A 178 4.17 22.20 7.76
CA ASN A 178 5.61 22.33 8.01
C ASN A 178 5.97 22.20 9.51
N LYS A 179 5.14 22.76 10.38
CA LYS A 179 5.34 22.65 11.83
C LYS A 179 5.18 21.21 12.30
N ASN A 180 4.16 20.51 11.84
CA ASN A 180 3.96 19.09 12.16
C ASN A 180 5.14 18.24 11.69
N ILE A 181 5.61 18.44 10.46
CA ILE A 181 6.79 17.74 9.92
C ILE A 181 8.06 18.01 10.73
N GLN A 182 8.22 19.23 11.26
CA GLN A 182 9.35 19.56 12.13
C GLN A 182 9.24 18.89 13.51
N GLN A 183 8.04 18.77 14.07
CA GLN A 183 7.81 18.08 15.35
C GLN A 183 8.04 16.56 15.23
N GLU A 184 7.66 15.98 14.09
CA GLU A 184 7.88 14.55 13.83
C GLU A 184 9.37 14.19 13.61
N LYS A 185 10.22 15.18 13.32
CA LYS A 185 11.67 14.99 13.08
C LYS A 185 12.54 15.28 14.30
N GLN A 186 11.98 15.74 15.40
CA GLN A 186 12.67 15.96 16.68
C GLN A 186 12.53 14.76 17.60
#